data_bde1214ba9a7f53657b3ea916814aaab
#
_entry.id   bde1214ba9a7f53657b3ea916814aaab
#
_cell.length_a   1.000
_cell.length_b   1.000
_cell.length_c   1.000
_cell.angle_alpha   90.00
_cell.angle_beta   90.00
_cell.angle_gamma   90.00
#
_symmetry.space_group_name_H-M   'P 1'
#
loop_
_entity.id
_entity.type
_entity.pdbx_description
1 polymer ?
#
loop_
_entity_poly.entity_id
_entity_poly.type
_entity_poly.pdbx_seq_one_letter_code
_entity_poly.pdbx_strand_id
1 'polypeptide(L)'
;MLPSREALLWADGDLHFVVEAAKHAEQDGYDSVWVGDSLLARPRGEPLTLLAGIAGATARVTLGTAILLPLLRPPLSLAHGLATLDRIAKGRLVVGVGPGAELPGTHAELAALGVPSDRRVGAMLSAIERCKRLWGNEEPGIELQPRPFRPGGPPIWLGGSGPRMLRLAGRSFDGWLPFSPTPADYASGLRAVREAAEGGGRDPDSVATGAYLTVAIADTPWEAADQLEIYMQAYYGVPAAVMSRAQACHAGTVESVSEWFAAYRSAGARHLVVRLARPGLTDYNDTARALLVAARGKVTSR
;
A
#
# COMPACT_ATOMS: atom_id res chain seq x y z
N MET A 1 4.35 -5.47 2.83
CA MET A 1 5.12 -4.32 2.24
C MET A 1 6.56 -4.74 2.07
N LEU A 2 7.08 -4.58 0.88
CA LEU A 2 8.51 -4.84 0.62
C LEU A 2 9.37 -3.69 1.15
N PRO A 3 10.64 -3.96 1.52
CA PRO A 3 11.49 -3.02 2.24
C PRO A 3 12.21 -2.02 1.31
N SER A 4 11.46 -1.31 0.44
CA SER A 4 12.02 -0.44 -0.59
C SER A 4 12.64 0.86 -0.07
N ARG A 5 12.22 1.36 1.11
CA ARG A 5 12.89 2.45 1.82
C ARG A 5 13.95 1.92 2.77
N GLU A 6 13.66 0.81 3.39
CA GLU A 6 14.55 0.14 4.33
C GLU A 6 15.87 -0.26 3.64
N ALA A 7 15.84 -0.65 2.37
CA ALA A 7 17.02 -0.91 1.56
C ALA A 7 17.93 0.33 1.44
N LEU A 8 17.32 1.53 1.33
CA LEU A 8 18.09 2.79 1.31
C LEU A 8 18.62 3.17 2.71
N LEU A 9 17.91 2.80 3.77
CA LEU A 9 18.32 3.16 5.15
C LEU A 9 19.37 2.22 5.72
N TRP A 10 19.34 0.93 5.37
CA TRP A 10 20.10 -0.11 6.06
C TRP A 10 20.86 -1.09 5.15
N ALA A 11 20.78 -0.96 3.83
CA ALA A 11 21.44 -1.85 2.87
C ALA A 11 22.11 -1.08 1.71
N ASP A 12 22.63 0.10 1.99
CA ASP A 12 23.39 0.93 1.02
C ASP A 12 22.67 1.10 -0.34
N GLY A 13 21.34 1.11 -0.33
CA GLY A 13 20.54 1.27 -1.54
C GLY A 13 20.40 0.01 -2.39
N ASP A 14 20.71 -1.17 -1.87
CA ASP A 14 20.53 -2.43 -2.61
C ASP A 14 19.04 -2.73 -2.87
N LEU A 15 18.55 -2.27 -4.02
CA LEU A 15 17.19 -2.53 -4.47
C LEU A 15 17.01 -3.95 -5.06
N HIS A 16 18.09 -4.67 -5.34
CA HIS A 16 18.00 -6.08 -5.73
C HIS A 16 17.45 -6.93 -4.58
N PHE A 17 17.83 -6.59 -3.34
CA PHE A 17 17.27 -7.19 -2.14
C PHE A 17 15.73 -7.17 -2.12
N VAL A 18 15.12 -6.07 -2.61
CA VAL A 18 13.64 -5.91 -2.63
C VAL A 18 12.99 -6.92 -3.59
N VAL A 19 13.66 -7.22 -4.73
CA VAL A 19 13.19 -8.21 -5.70
C VAL A 19 13.32 -9.62 -5.12
N GLU A 20 14.44 -9.93 -4.46
CA GLU A 20 14.64 -11.22 -3.80
C GLU A 20 13.66 -11.43 -2.64
N ALA A 21 13.40 -10.39 -1.83
CA ALA A 21 12.38 -10.45 -0.77
C ALA A 21 10.98 -10.76 -1.33
N ALA A 22 10.65 -10.26 -2.52
CA ALA A 22 9.37 -10.58 -3.18
C ALA A 22 9.31 -12.05 -3.63
N LYS A 23 10.41 -12.62 -4.14
CA LYS A 23 10.51 -14.06 -4.49
C LYS A 23 10.33 -14.94 -3.25
N HIS A 24 11.01 -14.59 -2.14
CA HIS A 24 10.85 -15.33 -0.89
C HIS A 24 9.42 -15.24 -0.36
N ALA A 25 8.80 -14.05 -0.41
CA ALA A 25 7.39 -13.88 -0.02
C ALA A 25 6.46 -14.79 -0.85
N GLU A 26 6.67 -14.90 -2.17
CA GLU A 26 5.89 -15.81 -3.02
C GLU A 26 6.14 -17.28 -2.67
N GLN A 27 7.38 -17.67 -2.39
CA GLN A 27 7.74 -19.03 -2.01
C GLN A 27 7.14 -19.41 -0.66
N ASP A 28 7.16 -18.51 0.31
CA ASP A 28 6.58 -18.69 1.64
C ASP A 28 5.02 -18.69 1.60
N GLY A 29 4.42 -18.28 0.47
CA GLY A 29 2.97 -18.34 0.25
C GLY A 29 2.21 -17.09 0.66
N TYR A 30 2.84 -15.93 0.61
CA TYR A 30 2.12 -14.65 0.68
C TYR A 30 1.21 -14.47 -0.55
N ASP A 31 0.03 -13.88 -0.35
CA ASP A 31 -0.93 -13.61 -1.43
C ASP A 31 -0.54 -12.39 -2.25
N SER A 32 0.22 -11.44 -1.67
CA SER A 32 0.56 -10.18 -2.30
C SER A 32 1.82 -9.54 -1.76
N VAL A 33 2.47 -8.73 -2.60
CA VAL A 33 3.60 -7.88 -2.23
C VAL A 33 3.32 -6.44 -2.66
N TRP A 34 3.76 -5.47 -1.84
CA TRP A 34 3.40 -4.07 -2.01
C TRP A 34 4.61 -3.16 -1.86
N VAL A 35 4.67 -2.08 -2.65
CA VAL A 35 5.70 -1.04 -2.53
C VAL A 35 5.05 0.33 -2.31
N GLY A 36 5.78 1.25 -1.70
CA GLY A 36 5.33 2.62 -1.51
C GLY A 36 5.93 3.55 -2.56
N ASP A 37 5.45 4.79 -2.61
CA ASP A 37 5.91 5.85 -3.51
C ASP A 37 6.28 7.12 -2.74
N SER A 38 7.41 7.72 -3.05
CA SER A 38 7.88 9.05 -2.65
C SER A 38 9.23 9.31 -3.32
N LEU A 39 9.44 10.50 -3.84
CA LEU A 39 10.71 10.92 -4.45
C LEU A 39 11.68 11.48 -3.41
N LEU A 40 11.24 12.45 -2.62
CA LEU A 40 12.08 13.26 -1.75
C LEU A 40 11.67 13.18 -0.28
N ALA A 41 10.37 13.21 0.02
CA ALA A 41 9.86 13.26 1.40
C ALA A 41 10.26 12.04 2.22
N ARG A 42 10.21 10.86 1.60
CA ARG A 42 10.69 9.59 2.15
C ARG A 42 11.25 8.74 1.02
N PRO A 43 12.47 9.03 0.56
CA PRO A 43 13.06 8.40 -0.63
C PRO A 43 13.00 6.87 -0.56
N ARG A 44 12.70 6.27 -1.71
CA ARG A 44 12.64 4.82 -1.92
C ARG A 44 12.82 4.51 -3.41
N GLY A 45 12.96 3.24 -3.77
CA GLY A 45 12.98 2.86 -5.17
C GLY A 45 11.67 3.25 -5.88
N GLU A 46 11.77 3.65 -7.15
CA GLU A 46 10.61 4.03 -7.96
C GLU A 46 9.64 2.83 -8.09
N PRO A 47 8.37 2.99 -7.69
CA PRO A 47 7.48 1.83 -7.48
C PRO A 47 7.15 1.06 -8.75
N LEU A 48 6.96 1.70 -9.90
CA LEU A 48 6.60 1.00 -11.14
C LEU A 48 7.78 0.20 -11.68
N THR A 49 8.99 0.77 -11.59
CA THR A 49 10.23 0.10 -11.96
C THR A 49 10.51 -1.12 -11.07
N LEU A 50 10.36 -0.97 -9.76
CA LEU A 50 10.52 -2.10 -8.82
C LEU A 50 9.48 -3.19 -9.08
N LEU A 51 8.20 -2.82 -9.23
CA LEU A 51 7.15 -3.78 -9.51
C LEU A 51 7.33 -4.49 -10.86
N ALA A 52 7.91 -3.84 -11.87
CA ALA A 52 8.24 -4.49 -13.15
C ALA A 52 9.32 -5.58 -12.96
N GLY A 53 10.38 -5.28 -12.20
CA GLY A 53 11.38 -6.28 -11.83
C GLY A 53 10.79 -7.45 -11.04
N ILE A 54 9.95 -7.16 -10.04
CA ILE A 54 9.26 -8.16 -9.24
C ILE A 54 8.27 -8.98 -10.09
N ALA A 55 7.56 -8.36 -11.03
CA ALA A 55 6.64 -9.05 -11.93
C ALA A 55 7.36 -10.09 -12.81
N GLY A 56 8.59 -9.78 -13.25
CA GLY A 56 9.44 -10.72 -13.98
C GLY A 56 10.01 -11.84 -13.12
N ALA A 57 10.16 -11.62 -11.83
CA ALA A 57 10.75 -12.56 -10.87
C ALA A 57 9.71 -13.43 -10.13
N THR A 58 8.41 -13.15 -10.27
CA THR A 58 7.30 -13.84 -9.58
C THR A 58 6.20 -14.23 -10.56
N ALA A 59 5.39 -15.23 -10.20
CA ALA A 59 4.36 -15.77 -11.08
C ALA A 59 2.92 -15.66 -10.53
N ARG A 60 2.74 -15.62 -9.21
CA ARG A 60 1.43 -15.77 -8.54
C ARG A 60 1.03 -14.59 -7.69
N VAL A 61 1.94 -14.01 -6.91
CA VAL A 61 1.60 -12.95 -5.97
C VAL A 61 0.98 -11.73 -6.66
N THR A 62 -0.04 -11.17 -6.06
CA THR A 62 -0.56 -9.85 -6.44
C THR A 62 0.51 -8.79 -6.16
N LEU A 63 0.67 -7.87 -7.08
CA LEU A 63 1.63 -6.76 -7.01
C LEU A 63 0.87 -5.49 -6.71
N GLY A 64 1.25 -4.78 -5.65
CA GLY A 64 0.50 -3.61 -5.24
C GLY A 64 1.34 -2.37 -4.95
N THR A 65 0.71 -1.21 -5.05
CA THR A 65 1.25 0.03 -4.50
C THR A 65 0.50 0.42 -3.22
N ALA A 66 1.24 0.73 -2.15
CA ALA A 66 0.63 1.17 -0.88
C ALA A 66 1.42 2.37 -0.28
N ILE A 67 1.15 3.50 -0.85
CA ILE A 67 0.31 3.88 -1.98
C ILE A 67 1.14 4.58 -3.05
N LEU A 68 0.67 4.55 -4.29
CA LEU A 68 1.18 5.39 -5.37
C LEU A 68 0.67 6.83 -5.19
N LEU A 69 1.51 7.81 -5.48
CA LEU A 69 1.18 9.22 -5.52
C LEU A 69 1.03 9.67 -6.99
N PRO A 70 -0.18 9.67 -7.57
CA PRO A 70 -0.36 9.96 -9.01
C PRO A 70 0.20 11.31 -9.44
N LEU A 71 0.26 12.27 -8.52
CA LEU A 71 0.74 13.63 -8.79
C LEU A 71 2.26 13.73 -9.01
N LEU A 72 3.02 12.70 -8.70
CA LEU A 72 4.48 12.66 -8.92
C LEU A 72 4.83 12.37 -10.39
N ARG A 73 3.83 12.13 -11.26
CA ARG A 73 4.02 11.78 -12.68
C ARG A 73 2.99 12.46 -13.56
N PRO A 74 3.34 12.87 -14.80
CA PRO A 74 2.35 13.29 -15.79
C PRO A 74 1.34 12.17 -16.06
N PRO A 75 0.01 12.45 -16.11
CA PRO A 75 -1.02 11.41 -16.23
C PRO A 75 -0.87 10.49 -17.44
N LEU A 76 -0.42 11.00 -18.59
CA LEU A 76 -0.20 10.18 -19.79
C LEU A 76 0.94 9.17 -19.55
N SER A 77 2.06 9.62 -19.00
CA SER A 77 3.19 8.73 -18.66
C SER A 77 2.81 7.72 -17.59
N LEU A 78 2.00 8.14 -16.59
CA LEU A 78 1.48 7.26 -15.56
C LEU A 78 0.58 6.17 -16.15
N ALA A 79 -0.37 6.54 -17.02
CA ALA A 79 -1.27 5.58 -17.68
C ALA A 79 -0.50 4.57 -18.53
N HIS A 80 0.51 5.03 -19.27
CA HIS A 80 1.38 4.17 -20.09
C HIS A 80 2.21 3.20 -19.22
N GLY A 81 2.84 3.71 -18.15
CA GLY A 81 3.62 2.87 -17.23
C GLY A 81 2.78 1.81 -16.52
N LEU A 82 1.59 2.18 -16.03
CA LEU A 82 0.66 1.24 -15.38
C LEU A 82 0.13 0.20 -16.37
N ALA A 83 -0.19 0.57 -17.60
CA ALA A 83 -0.62 -0.37 -18.64
C ALA A 83 0.48 -1.37 -19.01
N THR A 84 1.72 -0.88 -19.15
CA THR A 84 2.89 -1.73 -19.40
C THR A 84 3.12 -2.71 -18.25
N LEU A 85 3.10 -2.20 -17.01
CA LEU A 85 3.28 -3.02 -15.81
C LEU A 85 2.17 -4.08 -15.67
N ASP A 86 0.90 -3.71 -15.93
CA ASP A 86 -0.22 -4.66 -15.88
C ASP A 86 -0.06 -5.79 -16.89
N ARG A 87 0.49 -5.50 -18.09
CA ARG A 87 0.86 -6.52 -19.10
C ARG A 87 1.97 -7.44 -18.61
N ILE A 88 3.07 -6.90 -18.06
CA ILE A 88 4.17 -7.71 -17.52
C ILE A 88 3.65 -8.58 -16.37
N ALA A 89 2.85 -8.01 -15.51
CA ALA A 89 2.23 -8.68 -14.36
C ALA A 89 1.11 -9.65 -14.74
N LYS A 90 0.66 -9.68 -15.99
CA LYS A 90 -0.46 -10.52 -16.48
C LYS A 90 -1.72 -10.35 -15.64
N GLY A 91 -2.08 -9.09 -15.32
CA GLY A 91 -3.27 -8.76 -14.55
C GLY A 91 -3.17 -8.97 -13.05
N ARG A 92 -1.98 -9.22 -12.49
CA ARG A 92 -1.76 -9.32 -11.02
C ARG A 92 -1.61 -7.96 -10.33
N LEU A 93 -1.70 -6.83 -11.07
CA LEU A 93 -1.50 -5.50 -10.52
C LEU A 93 -2.73 -4.98 -9.78
N VAL A 94 -2.53 -4.35 -8.63
CA VAL A 94 -3.50 -3.53 -7.88
C VAL A 94 -2.84 -2.19 -7.56
N VAL A 95 -3.51 -1.09 -7.90
CA VAL A 95 -2.93 0.25 -7.72
C VAL A 95 -3.58 0.94 -6.52
N GLY A 96 -2.95 0.86 -5.36
CA GLY A 96 -3.34 1.68 -4.22
C GLY A 96 -2.86 3.11 -4.43
N VAL A 97 -3.75 4.10 -4.32
CA VAL A 97 -3.47 5.51 -4.61
C VAL A 97 -3.84 6.43 -3.45
N GLY A 98 -3.19 7.57 -3.37
CA GLY A 98 -3.52 8.61 -2.40
C GLY A 98 -2.93 9.97 -2.79
N PRO A 99 -3.40 11.05 -2.15
CA PRO A 99 -2.94 12.42 -2.46
C PRO A 99 -1.60 12.78 -1.78
N GLY A 100 -0.99 11.88 -1.04
CA GLY A 100 0.11 12.17 -0.11
C GLY A 100 -0.39 12.71 1.24
N ALA A 101 0.45 12.59 2.26
CA ALA A 101 0.16 13.12 3.60
C ALA A 101 0.27 14.65 3.62
N GLU A 102 -0.46 15.29 4.54
CA GLU A 102 -0.35 16.75 4.80
C GLU A 102 0.89 17.03 5.64
N LEU A 103 2.05 16.98 5.00
CA LEU A 103 3.35 17.15 5.64
C LEU A 103 4.25 18.07 4.82
N PRO A 104 5.14 18.85 5.47
CA PRO A 104 6.07 19.75 4.76
C PRO A 104 6.89 19.05 3.66
N GLY A 105 7.35 17.82 3.91
CA GLY A 105 8.11 17.04 2.92
C GLY A 105 7.29 16.69 1.67
N THR A 106 5.99 16.39 1.81
CA THR A 106 5.11 16.14 0.66
C THR A 106 4.88 17.44 -0.14
N HIS A 107 4.72 18.56 0.54
CA HIS A 107 4.58 19.86 -0.13
C HIS A 107 5.85 20.23 -0.89
N ALA A 108 7.03 20.04 -0.29
CA ALA A 108 8.31 20.28 -0.96
C ALA A 108 8.51 19.37 -2.19
N GLU A 109 8.12 18.10 -2.10
CA GLU A 109 8.16 17.14 -3.19
C GLU A 109 7.28 17.56 -4.38
N LEU A 110 6.03 17.97 -4.12
CA LEU A 110 5.12 18.48 -5.13
C LEU A 110 5.62 19.80 -5.73
N ALA A 111 6.12 20.72 -4.90
CA ALA A 111 6.68 21.98 -5.35
C ALA A 111 7.89 21.80 -6.29
N ALA A 112 8.76 20.84 -6.00
CA ALA A 112 9.90 20.50 -6.87
C ALA A 112 9.47 20.00 -8.26
N LEU A 113 8.23 19.48 -8.38
CA LEU A 113 7.62 19.07 -9.64
C LEU A 113 6.73 20.15 -10.28
N GLY A 114 6.63 21.34 -9.67
CA GLY A 114 5.73 22.39 -10.12
C GLY A 114 4.23 22.07 -9.92
N VAL A 115 3.90 21.15 -9.01
CA VAL A 115 2.52 20.73 -8.74
C VAL A 115 1.98 21.48 -7.53
N PRO A 116 0.86 22.23 -7.67
CA PRO A 116 0.22 22.89 -6.53
C PRO A 116 -0.30 21.87 -5.50
N SER A 117 -0.01 22.12 -4.22
CA SER A 117 -0.38 21.21 -3.13
C SER A 117 -1.78 21.44 -2.55
N ASP A 118 -2.37 22.62 -2.76
CA ASP A 118 -3.68 23.04 -2.21
C ASP A 118 -4.87 22.26 -2.77
N ARG A 119 -4.76 21.75 -4.01
CA ARG A 119 -5.83 21.00 -4.71
C ARG A 119 -5.46 19.53 -4.95
N ARG A 120 -4.51 18.98 -4.21
CA ARG A 120 -3.93 17.64 -4.49
C ARG A 120 -4.96 16.50 -4.57
N VAL A 121 -6.04 16.51 -3.77
CA VAL A 121 -7.09 15.48 -3.90
C VAL A 121 -7.81 15.59 -5.24
N GLY A 122 -8.19 16.80 -5.65
CA GLY A 122 -8.84 17.02 -6.95
C GLY A 122 -7.93 16.67 -8.13
N ALA A 123 -6.67 17.11 -8.07
CA ALA A 123 -5.68 16.80 -9.09
C ALA A 123 -5.40 15.29 -9.19
N MET A 124 -5.30 14.58 -8.06
CA MET A 124 -5.19 13.12 -8.05
C MET A 124 -6.39 12.44 -8.75
N LEU A 125 -7.61 12.87 -8.42
CA LEU A 125 -8.82 12.32 -9.06
C LEU A 125 -8.83 12.57 -10.56
N SER A 126 -8.46 13.78 -11.00
CA SER A 126 -8.36 14.12 -12.43
C SER A 126 -7.29 13.29 -13.15
N ALA A 127 -6.15 13.04 -12.50
CA ALA A 127 -5.10 12.19 -13.06
C ALA A 127 -5.55 10.73 -13.23
N ILE A 128 -6.24 10.17 -12.22
CA ILE A 128 -6.78 8.81 -12.27
C ILE A 128 -7.86 8.69 -13.35
N GLU A 129 -8.77 9.65 -13.42
CA GLU A 129 -9.83 9.68 -14.42
C GLU A 129 -9.25 9.75 -15.84
N ARG A 130 -8.21 10.56 -16.03
CA ARG A 130 -7.51 10.60 -17.31
C ARG A 130 -6.84 9.27 -17.66
N CYS A 131 -6.21 8.59 -16.69
CA CYS A 131 -5.66 7.25 -16.90
C CYS A 131 -6.76 6.28 -17.39
N LYS A 132 -7.93 6.27 -16.75
CA LYS A 132 -9.06 5.40 -17.14
C LYS A 132 -9.53 5.69 -18.56
N ARG A 133 -9.70 6.98 -18.94
CA ARG A 133 -10.06 7.36 -20.32
C ARG A 133 -9.02 6.92 -21.34
N LEU A 134 -7.73 7.07 -21.04
CA LEU A 134 -6.64 6.62 -21.91
C LEU A 134 -6.66 5.09 -22.10
N TRP A 135 -6.92 4.33 -21.04
CA TRP A 135 -7.05 2.87 -21.11
C TRP A 135 -8.31 2.43 -21.90
N GLY A 136 -9.41 3.18 -21.79
CA GLY A 136 -10.65 2.97 -22.54
C GLY A 136 -10.60 3.45 -23.99
N ASN A 137 -9.53 4.16 -24.40
CA ASN A 137 -9.46 4.83 -25.73
C ASN A 137 -10.54 5.91 -25.92
N GLU A 138 -10.84 6.64 -24.84
CA GLU A 138 -11.90 7.65 -24.79
C GLU A 138 -11.36 9.08 -24.92
N GLU A 139 -10.03 9.27 -25.07
CA GLU A 139 -9.40 10.57 -25.25
C GLU A 139 -9.16 10.82 -26.74
N PRO A 140 -9.86 11.78 -27.39
CA PRO A 140 -9.75 12.02 -28.81
C PRO A 140 -8.33 12.32 -29.29
N GLY A 141 -7.89 11.65 -30.34
CA GLY A 141 -6.57 11.87 -30.94
C GLY A 141 -5.41 11.20 -30.19
N ILE A 142 -5.68 10.47 -29.13
CA ILE A 142 -4.66 9.72 -28.38
C ILE A 142 -5.02 8.25 -28.30
N GLU A 143 -4.25 7.41 -28.96
CA GLU A 143 -4.33 5.96 -28.84
C GLU A 143 -3.17 5.46 -27.99
N LEU A 144 -3.46 5.02 -26.75
CA LEU A 144 -2.45 4.50 -25.84
C LEU A 144 -2.13 3.03 -26.15
N GLN A 145 -0.86 2.75 -26.38
CA GLN A 145 -0.33 1.38 -26.50
C GLN A 145 0.89 1.22 -25.59
N PRO A 146 1.09 0.03 -24.93
CA PRO A 146 0.13 -1.08 -24.91
C PRO A 146 -1.12 -0.73 -24.10
N ARG A 147 -2.22 -1.38 -24.39
CA ARG A 147 -3.40 -1.35 -23.50
C ARG A 147 -3.13 -2.21 -22.26
N PRO A 148 -3.77 -1.93 -21.11
CA PRO A 148 -3.68 -2.78 -19.93
C PRO A 148 -4.02 -4.24 -20.25
N PHE A 149 -3.57 -5.17 -19.44
CA PHE A 149 -3.93 -6.58 -19.55
C PHE A 149 -5.42 -6.78 -19.24
N ARG A 150 -5.90 -6.09 -18.18
CA ARG A 150 -7.33 -6.07 -17.83
C ARG A 150 -8.05 -4.97 -18.62
N PRO A 151 -9.19 -5.27 -19.26
CA PRO A 151 -10.05 -4.23 -19.85
C PRO A 151 -10.41 -3.17 -18.81
N GLY A 152 -10.23 -1.89 -19.12
CA GLY A 152 -10.46 -0.77 -18.19
C GLY A 152 -9.32 -0.48 -17.22
N GLY A 153 -8.27 -1.30 -17.20
CA GLY A 153 -7.07 -1.11 -16.36
C GLY A 153 -7.04 -1.94 -15.09
N PRO A 154 -5.94 -1.86 -14.31
CA PRO A 154 -5.82 -2.53 -13.02
C PRO A 154 -6.80 -1.93 -12.00
N PRO A 155 -7.28 -2.72 -11.01
CA PRO A 155 -8.10 -2.22 -9.91
C PRO A 155 -7.39 -1.11 -9.15
N ILE A 156 -8.13 -0.05 -8.80
CA ILE A 156 -7.61 1.12 -8.08
C ILE A 156 -8.21 1.17 -6.68
N TRP A 157 -7.36 1.08 -5.65
CA TRP A 157 -7.75 1.19 -4.25
C TRP A 157 -7.39 2.56 -3.69
N LEU A 158 -8.30 3.17 -2.93
CA LEU A 158 -8.09 4.51 -2.38
C LEU A 158 -7.59 4.43 -0.93
N GLY A 159 -6.50 5.12 -0.65
CA GLY A 159 -6.01 5.38 0.71
C GLY A 159 -6.71 6.57 1.36
N GLY A 160 -6.68 6.61 2.68
CA GLY A 160 -7.20 7.71 3.48
C GLY A 160 -8.48 7.38 4.24
N SER A 161 -8.68 8.10 5.36
CA SER A 161 -9.75 7.84 6.35
C SER A 161 -10.65 9.06 6.62
N GLY A 162 -10.38 10.21 6.00
CA GLY A 162 -11.24 11.39 6.16
C GLY A 162 -12.59 11.22 5.46
N PRO A 163 -13.65 11.94 5.90
CA PRO A 163 -15.02 11.75 5.40
C PRO A 163 -15.17 11.85 3.88
N ARG A 164 -14.39 12.74 3.24
CA ARG A 164 -14.35 12.87 1.77
C ARG A 164 -13.75 11.63 1.11
N MET A 165 -12.67 11.09 1.68
CA MET A 165 -11.99 9.91 1.13
C MET A 165 -12.85 8.66 1.28
N LEU A 166 -13.54 8.49 2.40
CA LEU A 166 -14.47 7.38 2.61
C LEU A 166 -15.61 7.38 1.59
N ARG A 167 -16.23 8.56 1.34
CA ARG A 167 -17.26 8.69 0.31
C ARG A 167 -16.74 8.37 -1.09
N LEU A 168 -15.54 8.83 -1.43
CA LEU A 168 -14.92 8.55 -2.72
C LEU A 168 -14.60 7.06 -2.87
N ALA A 169 -14.03 6.42 -1.84
CA ALA A 169 -13.73 4.98 -1.85
C ALA A 169 -14.98 4.15 -2.19
N GLY A 170 -16.10 4.41 -1.52
CA GLY A 170 -17.35 3.69 -1.79
C GLY A 170 -17.90 3.95 -3.19
N ARG A 171 -17.93 5.22 -3.62
CA ARG A 171 -18.61 5.61 -4.88
C ARG A 171 -17.83 5.30 -6.16
N SER A 172 -16.47 5.36 -6.12
CA SER A 172 -15.68 5.48 -7.36
C SER A 172 -14.45 4.61 -7.44
N PHE A 173 -14.12 3.86 -6.37
CA PHE A 173 -12.91 3.04 -6.33
C PHE A 173 -13.22 1.55 -6.16
N ASP A 174 -12.27 0.70 -6.57
CA ASP A 174 -12.42 -0.76 -6.53
C ASP A 174 -12.07 -1.32 -5.14
N GLY A 175 -11.44 -0.52 -4.28
CA GLY A 175 -11.09 -0.89 -2.93
C GLY A 175 -10.72 0.29 -2.05
N TRP A 176 -10.61 0.01 -0.76
CA TRP A 176 -10.22 0.96 0.27
C TRP A 176 -9.05 0.41 1.09
N LEU A 177 -7.97 1.18 1.21
CA LEU A 177 -6.73 0.82 1.90
C LEU A 177 -6.28 1.95 2.86
N PRO A 178 -6.91 2.09 4.02
CA PRO A 178 -6.63 3.17 4.96
C PRO A 178 -5.46 2.87 5.89
N PHE A 179 -4.93 3.95 6.49
CA PHE A 179 -4.25 3.93 7.78
C PHE A 179 -5.29 4.17 8.88
N SER A 180 -5.84 3.12 9.46
CA SER A 180 -6.80 3.24 10.57
C SER A 180 -6.11 2.80 11.87
N PRO A 181 -5.91 3.70 12.84
CA PRO A 181 -5.11 3.43 14.04
C PRO A 181 -5.60 2.25 14.86
N THR A 182 -6.93 2.05 14.91
CA THR A 182 -7.54 0.95 15.66
C THR A 182 -8.51 0.13 14.81
N PRO A 183 -8.82 -1.12 15.18
CA PRO A 183 -9.88 -1.91 14.55
C PRO A 183 -11.27 -1.24 14.61
N ALA A 184 -11.55 -0.47 15.67
CA ALA A 184 -12.81 0.27 15.80
C ALA A 184 -12.91 1.42 14.77
N ASP A 185 -11.83 2.17 14.59
CA ASP A 185 -11.74 3.22 13.53
C ASP A 185 -11.91 2.60 12.15
N TYR A 186 -11.29 1.43 11.93
CA TYR A 186 -11.44 0.68 10.69
C TYR A 186 -12.88 0.28 10.42
N ALA A 187 -13.55 -0.34 11.40
CA ALA A 187 -14.94 -0.75 11.29
C ALA A 187 -15.88 0.42 11.02
N SER A 188 -15.66 1.55 11.70
CA SER A 188 -16.43 2.79 11.47
C SER A 188 -16.21 3.35 10.06
N GLY A 189 -14.97 3.41 9.60
CA GLY A 189 -14.63 3.84 8.24
C GLY A 189 -15.23 2.93 7.18
N LEU A 190 -15.15 1.61 7.36
CA LEU A 190 -15.71 0.62 6.43
C LEU A 190 -17.23 0.76 6.31
N ARG A 191 -17.94 1.02 7.41
CA ARG A 191 -19.37 1.29 7.40
C ARG A 191 -19.70 2.51 6.51
N ALA A 192 -18.97 3.61 6.69
CA ALA A 192 -19.15 4.80 5.86
C ALA A 192 -18.80 4.57 4.36
N VAL A 193 -17.83 3.72 4.06
CA VAL A 193 -17.50 3.32 2.67
C VAL A 193 -18.65 2.52 2.05
N ARG A 194 -19.23 1.56 2.79
CA ARG A 194 -20.35 0.75 2.34
C ARG A 194 -21.63 1.58 2.12
N GLU A 195 -21.95 2.45 3.06
CA GLU A 195 -23.06 3.41 2.94
C GLU A 195 -22.89 4.32 1.71
N ALA A 196 -21.66 4.78 1.45
CA ALA A 196 -21.37 5.59 0.27
C ALA A 196 -21.48 4.80 -1.04
N ALA A 197 -21.11 3.52 -1.06
CA ALA A 197 -21.30 2.63 -2.21
C ALA A 197 -22.78 2.43 -2.52
N GLU A 198 -23.56 2.05 -1.52
CA GLU A 198 -25.01 1.84 -1.62
C GLU A 198 -25.74 3.11 -2.07
N GLY A 199 -25.44 4.25 -1.44
CA GLY A 199 -25.99 5.56 -1.82
C GLY A 199 -25.54 6.05 -3.22
N GLY A 200 -24.52 5.41 -3.81
CA GLY A 200 -24.08 5.59 -5.19
C GLY A 200 -24.63 4.53 -6.17
N GLY A 201 -25.51 3.64 -5.73
CA GLY A 201 -26.09 2.58 -6.54
C GLY A 201 -25.12 1.41 -6.81
N ARG A 202 -24.05 1.27 -6.02
CA ARG A 202 -23.10 0.16 -6.13
C ARG A 202 -23.35 -0.88 -5.03
N ASP A 203 -23.05 -2.14 -5.34
CA ASP A 203 -22.98 -3.18 -4.33
C ASP A 203 -21.87 -2.84 -3.31
N PRO A 204 -22.21 -2.69 -1.99
CA PRO A 204 -21.23 -2.41 -0.94
C PRO A 204 -20.12 -3.48 -0.82
N ASP A 205 -20.40 -4.71 -1.19
CA ASP A 205 -19.43 -5.81 -1.15
C ASP A 205 -18.52 -5.85 -2.39
N SER A 206 -18.79 -5.04 -3.42
CA SER A 206 -17.90 -4.86 -4.58
C SER A 206 -16.62 -4.10 -4.24
N VAL A 207 -16.58 -3.37 -3.11
CA VAL A 207 -15.42 -2.60 -2.67
C VAL A 207 -14.48 -3.51 -1.87
N ALA A 208 -13.29 -3.76 -2.40
CA ALA A 208 -12.26 -4.54 -1.70
C ALA A 208 -11.83 -3.83 -0.40
N THR A 209 -11.66 -4.60 0.69
CA THR A 209 -11.39 -4.05 2.02
C THR A 209 -10.00 -4.41 2.50
N GLY A 210 -9.04 -3.48 2.31
CA GLY A 210 -7.66 -3.60 2.78
C GLY A 210 -7.43 -2.85 4.09
N ALA A 211 -6.48 -3.29 4.88
CA ALA A 211 -5.97 -2.56 6.03
C ALA A 211 -4.44 -2.46 5.93
N TYR A 212 -3.89 -1.25 6.07
CA TYR A 212 -2.46 -1.05 6.12
C TYR A 212 -1.97 -1.05 7.56
N LEU A 213 -1.13 -2.00 7.91
CA LEU A 213 -0.69 -2.29 9.27
C LEU A 213 0.84 -2.22 9.37
N THR A 214 1.38 -1.69 10.47
CA THR A 214 2.82 -1.68 10.75
C THR A 214 3.10 -2.49 12.00
N VAL A 215 4.01 -3.47 11.92
CA VAL A 215 4.24 -4.46 12.95
C VAL A 215 5.72 -4.62 13.25
N ALA A 216 6.10 -4.58 14.52
CA ALA A 216 7.35 -5.13 15.02
C ALA A 216 7.06 -6.46 15.74
N ILE A 217 7.84 -7.49 15.41
CA ILE A 217 7.68 -8.85 15.95
C ILE A 217 9.01 -9.30 16.57
N ALA A 218 8.96 -9.77 17.81
CA ALA A 218 10.13 -10.32 18.53
C ALA A 218 9.68 -11.38 19.53
N ASP A 219 10.64 -12.03 20.18
CA ASP A 219 10.36 -13.07 21.20
C ASP A 219 9.72 -12.47 22.46
N THR A 220 10.02 -11.22 22.76
CA THR A 220 9.43 -10.50 23.89
C THR A 220 8.75 -9.21 23.47
N PRO A 221 7.69 -8.76 24.20
CA PRO A 221 7.06 -7.48 23.95
C PRO A 221 8.01 -6.28 24.07
N TRP A 222 9.02 -6.35 24.91
CA TRP A 222 10.00 -5.28 25.11
C TRP A 222 10.90 -5.13 23.89
N GLU A 223 11.47 -6.21 23.39
CA GLU A 223 12.28 -6.20 22.17
C GLU A 223 11.47 -5.70 20.96
N ALA A 224 10.23 -6.14 20.85
CA ALA A 224 9.35 -5.67 19.77
C ALA A 224 9.08 -4.16 19.87
N ALA A 225 8.85 -3.65 21.10
CA ALA A 225 8.64 -2.23 21.33
C ALA A 225 9.87 -1.40 21.00
N ASP A 226 11.06 -1.84 21.40
CA ASP A 226 12.33 -1.19 21.06
C ASP A 226 12.58 -1.18 19.55
N GLN A 227 12.33 -2.30 18.87
CA GLN A 227 12.43 -2.37 17.40
C GLN A 227 11.49 -1.38 16.73
N LEU A 228 10.23 -1.29 17.20
CA LEU A 228 9.26 -0.34 16.66
C LEU A 228 9.73 1.10 16.86
N GLU A 229 10.24 1.46 18.05
CA GLU A 229 10.74 2.80 18.34
C GLU A 229 11.92 3.18 17.45
N ILE A 230 12.93 2.30 17.36
CA ILE A 230 14.12 2.51 16.50
C ILE A 230 13.67 2.65 15.03
N TYR A 231 12.77 1.80 14.59
CA TYR A 231 12.25 1.85 13.22
C TYR A 231 11.50 3.15 12.95
N MET A 232 10.62 3.60 13.84
CA MET A 232 9.83 4.83 13.65
C MET A 232 10.72 6.07 13.61
N GLN A 233 11.75 6.14 14.46
CA GLN A 233 12.72 7.21 14.44
C GLN A 233 13.50 7.24 13.11
N ALA A 234 14.02 6.11 12.65
CA ALA A 234 14.80 6.04 11.42
C ALA A 234 13.92 6.28 10.17
N TYR A 235 12.71 5.73 10.17
CA TYR A 235 11.82 5.76 9.00
C TYR A 235 11.03 7.07 8.88
N TYR A 236 10.53 7.61 9.99
CA TYR A 236 9.63 8.78 10.02
C TYR A 236 10.22 10.01 10.73
N GLY A 237 11.28 9.84 11.50
CA GLY A 237 11.88 10.91 12.30
C GLY A 237 11.04 11.29 13.53
N VAL A 238 10.14 10.41 13.99
CA VAL A 238 9.27 10.66 15.14
C VAL A 238 9.10 9.40 16.00
N PRO A 239 8.80 9.53 17.31
CA PRO A 239 8.55 8.39 18.19
C PRO A 239 7.39 7.50 17.74
N ALA A 240 7.45 6.21 18.08
CA ALA A 240 6.39 5.25 17.82
C ALA A 240 5.03 5.68 18.38
N ALA A 241 5.01 6.26 19.58
CA ALA A 241 3.80 6.78 20.21
C ALA A 241 3.11 7.90 19.42
N VAL A 242 3.87 8.70 18.67
CA VAL A 242 3.33 9.74 17.78
C VAL A 242 2.71 9.10 16.53
N MET A 243 3.44 8.16 15.91
CA MET A 243 2.96 7.50 14.69
C MET A 243 1.73 6.63 14.94
N SER A 244 1.63 5.96 16.09
CA SER A 244 0.51 5.10 16.45
C SER A 244 -0.84 5.85 16.59
N ARG A 245 -0.80 7.19 16.68
CA ARG A 245 -2.03 8.02 16.63
C ARG A 245 -2.54 8.23 15.20
N ALA A 246 -1.67 8.08 14.20
CA ALA A 246 -1.97 8.36 12.80
C ALA A 246 -2.12 7.09 11.96
N GLN A 247 -1.48 6.01 12.35
CA GLN A 247 -1.50 4.73 11.63
C GLN A 247 -1.54 3.55 12.59
N ALA A 248 -2.03 2.41 12.08
CA ALA A 248 -2.07 1.15 12.81
C ALA A 248 -0.65 0.63 13.06
N CYS A 249 -0.19 0.67 14.31
CA CYS A 249 1.10 0.15 14.74
C CYS A 249 0.91 -0.85 15.88
N HIS A 250 1.63 -1.97 15.83
CA HIS A 250 1.67 -2.94 16.91
C HIS A 250 3.07 -3.50 17.09
N ALA A 251 3.46 -3.74 18.34
CA ALA A 251 4.71 -4.40 18.70
C ALA A 251 4.40 -5.53 19.68
N GLY A 252 4.88 -6.74 19.41
CA GLY A 252 4.63 -7.87 20.28
C GLY A 252 5.17 -9.20 19.76
N THR A 253 4.79 -10.27 20.46
CA THR A 253 5.09 -11.65 20.04
C THR A 253 4.20 -12.08 18.85
N VAL A 254 4.50 -13.22 18.26
CA VAL A 254 3.71 -13.82 17.18
C VAL A 254 2.23 -13.96 17.60
N GLU A 255 1.98 -14.39 18.84
CA GLU A 255 0.64 -14.57 19.39
C GLU A 255 -0.11 -13.24 19.49
N SER A 256 0.51 -12.22 20.07
CA SER A 256 -0.07 -10.88 20.22
C SER A 256 -0.40 -10.24 18.86
N VAL A 257 0.50 -10.39 17.89
CA VAL A 257 0.28 -9.92 16.52
C VAL A 257 -0.84 -10.69 15.83
N SER A 258 -0.96 -12.00 16.06
CA SER A 258 -2.06 -12.83 15.53
C SER A 258 -3.42 -12.36 16.03
N GLU A 259 -3.54 -12.07 17.34
CA GLU A 259 -4.76 -11.52 17.96
C GLU A 259 -5.12 -10.15 17.36
N TRP A 260 -4.11 -9.29 17.19
CA TRP A 260 -4.31 -7.98 16.61
C TRP A 260 -4.77 -8.04 15.15
N PHE A 261 -4.22 -8.94 14.35
CA PHE A 261 -4.70 -9.19 12.99
C PHE A 261 -6.13 -9.74 12.96
N ALA A 262 -6.46 -10.64 13.90
CA ALA A 262 -7.82 -11.16 14.03
C ALA A 262 -8.83 -10.04 14.35
N ALA A 263 -8.44 -9.05 15.16
CA ALA A 263 -9.29 -7.89 15.46
C ALA A 263 -9.59 -7.05 14.19
N TYR A 264 -8.60 -6.81 13.30
CA TYR A 264 -8.83 -6.13 12.02
C TYR A 264 -9.69 -6.96 11.06
N ARG A 265 -9.52 -8.29 11.02
CA ARG A 265 -10.39 -9.17 10.23
C ARG A 265 -11.82 -9.12 10.74
N SER A 266 -12.04 -9.18 12.05
CA SER A 266 -13.34 -9.05 12.68
C SER A 266 -13.99 -7.69 12.41
N ALA A 267 -13.18 -6.64 12.27
CA ALA A 267 -13.61 -5.31 11.83
C ALA A 267 -13.94 -5.22 10.33
N GLY A 268 -13.73 -6.30 9.56
CA GLY A 268 -14.10 -6.42 8.15
C GLY A 268 -12.94 -6.28 7.14
N ALA A 269 -11.69 -6.23 7.60
CA ALA A 269 -10.54 -6.24 6.70
C ALA A 269 -10.35 -7.64 6.09
N ARG A 270 -10.44 -7.76 4.77
CA ARG A 270 -10.21 -9.01 4.05
C ARG A 270 -8.80 -9.14 3.50
N HIS A 271 -8.07 -8.02 3.40
CA HIS A 271 -6.70 -7.98 2.92
C HIS A 271 -5.82 -7.17 3.88
N LEU A 272 -4.80 -7.80 4.46
CA LEU A 272 -3.85 -7.13 5.36
C LEU A 272 -2.57 -6.79 4.60
N VAL A 273 -2.30 -5.52 4.39
CA VAL A 273 -1.04 -5.01 3.83
C VAL A 273 -0.13 -4.66 4.99
N VAL A 274 0.81 -5.54 5.30
CA VAL A 274 1.62 -5.41 6.50
C VAL A 274 3.02 -4.90 6.19
N ARG A 275 3.42 -3.82 6.87
CA ARG A 275 4.80 -3.34 6.94
C ARG A 275 5.48 -3.96 8.14
N LEU A 276 6.63 -4.56 7.90
CA LEU A 276 7.48 -5.06 8.95
C LEU A 276 8.37 -3.93 9.47
N ALA A 277 8.16 -3.51 10.71
CA ALA A 277 8.98 -2.50 11.38
C ALA A 277 10.19 -3.18 12.02
N ARG A 278 11.19 -3.49 11.18
CA ARG A 278 12.42 -4.12 11.59
C ARG A 278 13.60 -3.22 11.22
N PRO A 279 14.41 -2.77 12.19
CA PRO A 279 15.69 -2.14 11.93
C PRO A 279 16.68 -3.13 11.32
N GLY A 280 17.27 -2.77 10.18
CA GLY A 280 18.16 -3.67 9.42
C GLY A 280 17.39 -4.68 8.55
N LEU A 281 18.14 -5.41 7.71
CA LEU A 281 17.58 -6.37 6.74
C LEU A 281 18.12 -7.80 6.91
N THR A 282 19.05 -8.06 7.84
CA THR A 282 19.75 -9.34 7.97
C THR A 282 18.80 -10.52 8.10
N ASP A 283 17.77 -10.43 8.96
CA ASP A 283 16.80 -11.50 9.21
C ASP A 283 15.41 -11.15 8.66
N TYR A 284 15.35 -10.28 7.65
CA TYR A 284 14.09 -9.78 7.13
C TYR A 284 13.14 -10.90 6.69
N ASN A 285 13.65 -11.88 5.95
CA ASN A 285 12.83 -12.98 5.43
C ASN A 285 12.34 -13.92 6.54
N ASP A 286 13.14 -14.17 7.57
CA ASP A 286 12.74 -15.02 8.71
C ASP A 286 11.66 -14.32 9.55
N THR A 287 11.81 -13.02 9.78
CA THR A 287 10.78 -12.22 10.46
C THR A 287 9.51 -12.12 9.61
N ALA A 288 9.63 -12.00 8.29
CA ALA A 288 8.49 -12.04 7.38
C ALA A 288 7.76 -13.39 7.45
N ARG A 289 8.50 -14.50 7.59
CA ARG A 289 7.92 -15.84 7.77
C ARG A 289 7.16 -15.97 9.09
N ALA A 290 7.71 -15.44 10.19
CA ALA A 290 7.01 -15.35 11.49
C ALA A 290 5.72 -14.51 11.38
N LEU A 291 5.77 -13.39 10.64
CA LEU A 291 4.61 -12.55 10.35
C LEU A 291 3.51 -13.34 9.59
N LEU A 292 3.87 -14.17 8.63
CA LEU A 292 2.90 -14.99 7.90
C LEU A 292 2.22 -16.03 8.81
N VAL A 293 2.97 -16.62 9.74
CA VAL A 293 2.42 -17.52 10.78
C VAL A 293 1.40 -16.75 11.64
N ALA A 294 1.75 -15.56 12.11
CA ALA A 294 0.81 -14.70 12.85
C ALA A 294 -0.44 -14.36 12.02
N ALA A 295 -0.26 -14.07 10.73
CA ALA A 295 -1.36 -13.71 9.84
C ALA A 295 -2.32 -14.87 9.56
N ARG A 296 -1.84 -16.09 9.50
CA ARG A 296 -2.68 -17.29 9.26
C ARG A 296 -3.41 -17.77 10.53
N GLY A 297 -2.95 -17.37 11.72
CA GLY A 297 -3.37 -17.93 12.98
C GLY A 297 -2.81 -19.35 13.20
N LYS A 298 -2.84 -19.85 14.42
CA LYS A 298 -2.59 -21.29 14.65
C LYS A 298 -3.68 -22.06 13.92
N VAL A 299 -3.32 -22.85 12.92
CA VAL A 299 -4.18 -23.92 12.44
C VAL A 299 -4.31 -24.87 13.63
N THR A 300 -5.38 -24.71 14.41
CA THR A 300 -5.78 -25.74 15.37
C THR A 300 -6.11 -26.95 14.51
N SER A 301 -5.19 -27.89 14.43
CA SER A 301 -5.47 -29.27 14.00
C SER A 301 -6.60 -29.77 14.90
N ARG A 302 -7.82 -29.81 14.37
CA ARG A 302 -8.90 -30.64 14.91
C ARG A 302 -8.74 -32.04 14.41
#